data_e0c6eb6fd44896382fc3a6d9aa3fc401
#
_entry.id   e0c6eb6fd44896382fc3a6d9aa3fc401
#
_cell.length_a   1.000
_cell.length_b   1.000
_cell.length_c   1.000
_cell.angle_alpha   90.00
_cell.angle_beta   90.00
_cell.angle_gamma   90.00
#
_symmetry.space_group_name_H-M   'P 1'
#
loop_
_entity.id
_entity.type
_entity.pdbx_description
1 polymer ?
#
loop_
_entity_poly.entity_id
_entity_poly.type
_entity_poly.pdbx_seq_one_letter_code
_entity_poly.pdbx_strand_id
1 'polypeptide(L)'
;MSETKYLKIGEKKRCSGCTACVAICPKKCITMQADEEGFLYPAVNITACIQCSKCVRVCPYTDSEFTNKPEEEELSICYAAYNKDEEIRYKSASGGMFRVFADRIIAEGGVVFGAAFDKDFAVEHTYAETLQGLTVFMGSKYLQSRMGDTFILVKQFLKEGRKVLFTGCGCQIAGLKRYLKSDDANLFCIDLICHGSDSPKIWLNYLHSLFPNESVKKINFRDKITGQYNSSITINASKSVFCEKERNNIYFRSWQYGLFLRPSCEVCPFKKENRVSDITIGDCWGFKKIAPEMYDDKGLSSMIVHSEKGKSLFDAVVHQLSFKETLIEDVELYNPDYIRSQPFVYLSLIHISEPTRP
;
A
#
# COMPACT_ATOMS: atom_id res chain seq x y z
N MET A 1 32.74 -0.67 -18.93
CA MET A 1 32.33 -0.54 -17.52
C MET A 1 31.90 -1.92 -17.05
N SER A 2 32.52 -2.51 -16.01
CA SER A 2 32.13 -3.84 -15.52
C SER A 2 30.73 -3.73 -14.91
N GLU A 3 29.75 -4.43 -15.48
CA GLU A 3 28.42 -4.54 -14.88
C GLU A 3 28.56 -5.06 -13.45
N THR A 4 28.06 -4.27 -12.49
CA THR A 4 28.07 -4.70 -11.09
C THR A 4 27.13 -5.89 -10.94
N LYS A 5 27.67 -7.03 -10.53
CA LYS A 5 26.95 -8.30 -10.37
C LYS A 5 26.10 -8.40 -9.09
N TYR A 6 25.91 -7.31 -8.37
CA TYR A 6 25.06 -7.19 -7.19
C TYR A 6 24.31 -5.85 -7.19
N LEU A 7 23.21 -5.78 -6.42
CA LEU A 7 22.36 -4.59 -6.37
C LEU A 7 23.11 -3.44 -5.67
N LYS A 8 23.24 -2.32 -6.37
CA LYS A 8 23.65 -1.03 -5.80
C LYS A 8 22.49 -0.05 -5.98
N ILE A 9 22.07 0.59 -4.91
CA ILE A 9 21.12 1.68 -4.97
C ILE A 9 21.91 2.96 -5.25
N GLY A 10 22.03 3.32 -6.53
CA GLY A 10 22.66 4.58 -6.95
C GLY A 10 21.81 5.80 -6.62
N GLU A 11 20.50 5.67 -6.82
CA GLU A 11 19.52 6.71 -6.55
C GLU A 11 18.37 6.17 -5.70
N LYS A 12 18.07 6.83 -4.59
CA LYS A 12 16.96 6.47 -3.69
C LYS A 12 15.61 6.40 -4.42
N LYS A 13 15.41 7.21 -5.46
CA LYS A 13 14.21 7.22 -6.33
C LYS A 13 13.96 5.88 -7.05
N ARG A 14 14.97 5.04 -7.19
CA ARG A 14 14.87 3.74 -7.87
C ARG A 14 14.74 2.56 -6.90
N CYS A 15 14.22 2.79 -5.71
CA CYS A 15 14.00 1.73 -4.73
C CYS A 15 12.77 1.99 -3.87
N SER A 16 11.74 1.17 -4.01
CA SER A 16 10.52 1.23 -3.16
C SER A 16 10.68 0.48 -1.81
N GLY A 17 11.80 -0.21 -1.57
CA GLY A 17 11.96 -1.02 -0.37
C GLY A 17 11.12 -2.30 -0.34
N CYS A 18 10.72 -2.84 -1.50
CA CYS A 18 9.85 -4.03 -1.62
C CYS A 18 10.48 -5.34 -1.14
N THR A 19 11.78 -5.38 -0.86
CA THR A 19 12.55 -6.54 -0.35
C THR A 19 12.69 -7.76 -1.28
N ALA A 20 12.25 -7.71 -2.53
CA ALA A 20 12.43 -8.84 -3.47
C ALA A 20 13.91 -9.28 -3.58
N CYS A 21 14.83 -8.32 -3.57
CA CYS A 21 16.28 -8.58 -3.58
C CYS A 21 16.80 -9.31 -2.33
N VAL A 22 16.19 -9.04 -1.18
CA VAL A 22 16.50 -9.75 0.09
C VAL A 22 15.99 -11.18 0.02
N ALA A 23 14.71 -11.36 -0.33
CA ALA A 23 14.05 -12.66 -0.39
C ALA A 23 14.72 -13.63 -1.39
N ILE A 24 15.19 -13.11 -2.54
CA ILE A 24 15.82 -13.95 -3.59
C ILE A 24 17.28 -14.32 -3.28
N CYS A 25 17.93 -13.69 -2.31
CA CYS A 25 19.35 -13.87 -2.07
C CYS A 25 19.67 -15.24 -1.46
N PRO A 26 20.36 -16.15 -2.17
CA PRO A 26 20.64 -17.50 -1.67
C PRO A 26 21.64 -17.51 -0.51
N LYS A 27 22.45 -16.45 -0.38
CA LYS A 27 23.42 -16.28 0.71
C LYS A 27 22.92 -15.42 1.85
N LYS A 28 21.67 -14.91 1.77
CA LYS A 28 21.08 -14.00 2.77
C LYS A 28 22.03 -12.85 3.16
N CYS A 29 22.83 -12.38 2.17
CA CYS A 29 23.83 -11.33 2.38
C CYS A 29 23.30 -9.92 2.10
N ILE A 30 21.97 -9.76 1.98
CA ILE A 30 21.32 -8.47 1.79
C ILE A 30 20.40 -8.23 2.99
N THR A 31 20.60 -7.11 3.66
CA THR A 31 19.77 -6.65 4.78
C THR A 31 19.13 -5.32 4.44
N MET A 32 17.99 -5.02 5.07
CA MET A 32 17.37 -3.70 4.94
C MET A 32 17.89 -2.79 6.05
N GLN A 33 18.38 -1.62 5.69
CA GLN A 33 18.91 -0.61 6.61
C GLN A 33 18.11 0.66 6.46
N ALA A 34 17.78 1.31 7.59
CA ALA A 34 17.10 2.59 7.60
C ALA A 34 18.08 3.72 7.23
N ASP A 35 17.61 4.63 6.42
CA ASP A 35 18.30 5.90 6.18
C ASP A 35 17.96 6.94 7.26
N GLU A 36 18.39 8.19 7.06
CA GLU A 36 18.19 9.29 7.99
C GLU A 36 16.72 9.63 8.24
N GLU A 37 15.85 9.33 7.26
CA GLU A 37 14.40 9.53 7.35
C GLU A 37 13.65 8.27 7.82
N GLY A 38 14.36 7.17 8.06
CA GLY A 38 13.81 5.88 8.50
C GLY A 38 13.30 5.00 7.36
N PHE A 39 13.51 5.38 6.09
CA PHE A 39 13.17 4.51 4.97
C PHE A 39 14.18 3.36 4.83
N LEU A 40 13.66 2.18 4.59
CA LEU A 40 14.48 0.98 4.46
C LEU A 40 15.03 0.80 3.05
N TYR A 41 16.34 0.64 2.94
CA TYR A 41 17.07 0.35 1.69
C TYR A 41 17.95 -0.90 1.84
N PRO A 42 18.14 -1.68 0.75
CA PRO A 42 18.97 -2.87 0.81
C PRO A 42 20.47 -2.52 0.90
N ALA A 43 21.15 -3.13 1.85
CA ALA A 43 22.60 -3.10 2.01
C ALA A 43 23.18 -4.50 1.76
N VAL A 44 24.19 -4.60 0.90
CA VAL A 44 24.80 -5.87 0.49
C VAL A 44 26.11 -6.09 1.25
N ASN A 45 26.22 -7.19 1.99
CA ASN A 45 27.51 -7.66 2.51
C ASN A 45 28.32 -8.26 1.35
N ILE A 46 29.28 -7.49 0.84
CA ILE A 46 30.07 -7.83 -0.36
C ILE A 46 30.96 -9.04 -0.11
N THR A 47 31.47 -9.24 1.10
CA THR A 47 32.36 -10.36 1.42
C THR A 47 31.63 -11.71 1.41
N ALA A 48 30.33 -11.72 1.72
CA ALA A 48 29.49 -12.90 1.65
C ALA A 48 28.78 -13.08 0.29
N CYS A 49 28.89 -12.09 -0.61
CA CYS A 49 28.18 -12.07 -1.89
C CYS A 49 28.90 -12.92 -2.94
N ILE A 50 28.21 -13.91 -3.51
CA ILE A 50 28.73 -14.77 -4.61
C ILE A 50 28.51 -14.15 -6.00
N GLN A 51 28.10 -12.91 -6.09
CA GLN A 51 27.91 -12.16 -7.34
C GLN A 51 27.02 -12.85 -8.39
N CYS A 52 25.96 -13.55 -7.97
CA CYS A 52 25.07 -14.32 -8.84
C CYS A 52 24.03 -13.46 -9.60
N SER A 53 23.98 -12.16 -9.40
CA SER A 53 23.09 -11.17 -10.02
C SER A 53 21.57 -11.40 -9.81
N LYS A 54 21.14 -12.36 -8.98
CA LYS A 54 19.72 -12.62 -8.74
C LYS A 54 18.97 -11.40 -8.19
N CYS A 55 19.62 -10.65 -7.29
CA CYS A 55 19.06 -9.43 -6.70
C CYS A 55 18.85 -8.30 -7.72
N VAL A 56 19.66 -8.21 -8.75
CA VAL A 56 19.51 -7.25 -9.85
C VAL A 56 18.32 -7.67 -10.72
N ARG A 57 18.30 -8.93 -11.17
CA ARG A 57 17.24 -9.44 -12.04
C ARG A 57 15.84 -9.47 -11.42
N VAL A 58 15.73 -9.58 -10.10
CA VAL A 58 14.43 -9.58 -9.40
C VAL A 58 13.89 -8.19 -9.14
N CYS A 59 14.73 -7.16 -9.24
CA CYS A 59 14.33 -5.79 -8.91
C CYS A 59 13.35 -5.24 -9.97
N PRO A 60 12.14 -4.81 -9.58
CA PRO A 60 11.15 -4.31 -10.54
C PRO A 60 11.55 -2.96 -11.16
N TYR A 61 12.57 -2.29 -10.64
CA TYR A 61 13.10 -1.03 -11.18
C TYR A 61 14.22 -1.20 -12.22
N THR A 62 14.74 -2.41 -12.42
CA THR A 62 15.83 -2.67 -13.38
C THR A 62 15.34 -3.20 -14.71
N ASP A 63 14.07 -3.54 -14.82
CA ASP A 63 13.47 -4.17 -15.99
C ASP A 63 12.43 -3.25 -16.62
N SER A 64 12.78 -2.66 -17.77
CA SER A 64 11.87 -1.80 -18.53
C SER A 64 10.70 -2.58 -19.16
N GLU A 65 10.88 -3.87 -19.46
CA GLU A 65 9.80 -4.71 -20.00
C GLU A 65 8.70 -4.95 -18.98
N PHE A 66 9.05 -5.03 -17.69
CA PHE A 66 8.08 -5.19 -16.62
C PHE A 66 7.23 -3.94 -16.41
N THR A 67 7.80 -2.77 -16.68
CA THR A 67 7.11 -1.49 -16.61
C THR A 67 6.40 -1.10 -17.90
N ASN A 68 6.75 -1.73 -19.02
CA ASN A 68 6.26 -1.44 -20.36
C ASN A 68 5.63 -2.70 -21.01
N LYS A 69 4.71 -3.39 -20.28
CA LYS A 69 3.92 -4.42 -20.97
C LYS A 69 3.21 -3.80 -22.16
N PRO A 70 3.20 -4.47 -23.35
CA PRO A 70 2.39 -4.01 -24.47
C PRO A 70 0.91 -3.99 -24.06
N GLU A 71 0.17 -3.08 -24.63
CA GLU A 71 -1.28 -2.98 -24.55
C GLU A 71 -1.93 -4.22 -25.20
N GLU A 72 -1.89 -5.36 -24.53
CA GLU A 72 -2.92 -6.38 -24.77
C GLU A 72 -4.21 -5.78 -24.21
N GLU A 73 -5.36 -6.02 -24.86
CA GLU A 73 -6.67 -5.58 -24.37
C GLU A 73 -6.84 -6.04 -22.91
N GLU A 74 -6.45 -5.18 -21.96
CA GLU A 74 -6.58 -5.46 -20.54
C GLU A 74 -8.02 -5.24 -20.12
N LEU A 75 -8.56 -6.23 -19.43
CA LEU A 75 -9.83 -6.09 -18.75
C LEU A 75 -9.69 -4.93 -17.73
N SER A 76 -10.40 -3.84 -17.94
CA SER A 76 -10.46 -2.72 -17.00
C SER A 76 -11.92 -2.38 -16.73
N ILE A 77 -12.53 -3.12 -15.80
CA ILE A 77 -13.90 -2.85 -15.38
C ILE A 77 -13.89 -2.07 -14.08
N CYS A 78 -14.48 -0.89 -14.11
CA CYS A 78 -14.51 0.02 -12.97
C CYS A 78 -15.86 0.01 -12.27
N TYR A 79 -15.81 0.07 -10.94
CA TYR A 79 -17.01 0.13 -10.11
C TYR A 79 -16.86 1.17 -9.00
N ALA A 80 -17.94 1.90 -8.72
CA ALA A 80 -18.18 2.50 -7.42
C ALA A 80 -18.86 1.45 -6.54
N ALA A 81 -18.29 1.12 -5.37
CA ALA A 81 -18.80 -0.02 -4.58
C ALA A 81 -18.63 0.18 -3.07
N TYR A 82 -19.52 -0.45 -2.31
CA TYR A 82 -19.40 -0.59 -0.86
C TYR A 82 -19.95 -1.93 -0.37
N ASN A 83 -19.41 -2.39 0.77
CA ASN A 83 -19.87 -3.57 1.49
C ASN A 83 -21.26 -3.34 2.09
N LYS A 84 -22.22 -4.26 1.89
CA LYS A 84 -23.57 -4.20 2.48
C LYS A 84 -23.57 -4.38 4.00
N ASP A 85 -22.51 -5.01 4.58
CA ASP A 85 -22.32 -5.05 6.02
C ASP A 85 -21.88 -3.67 6.52
N GLU A 86 -22.81 -2.97 7.18
CA GLU A 86 -22.59 -1.60 7.65
C GLU A 86 -21.49 -1.51 8.73
N GLU A 87 -21.33 -2.53 9.56
CA GLU A 87 -20.30 -2.53 10.59
C GLU A 87 -18.90 -2.64 9.99
N ILE A 88 -18.72 -3.56 9.03
CA ILE A 88 -17.47 -3.69 8.28
C ILE A 88 -17.20 -2.41 7.49
N ARG A 89 -18.20 -1.87 6.81
CA ARG A 89 -18.08 -0.63 6.04
C ARG A 89 -17.66 0.54 6.92
N TYR A 90 -18.27 0.70 8.11
CA TYR A 90 -17.93 1.74 9.07
C TYR A 90 -16.49 1.62 9.59
N LYS A 91 -16.06 0.40 9.95
CA LYS A 91 -14.71 0.11 10.44
C LYS A 91 -13.61 0.19 9.37
N SER A 92 -13.97 0.24 8.10
CA SER A 92 -13.05 0.33 6.97
C SER A 92 -12.73 1.79 6.65
N ALA A 93 -11.57 2.05 6.03
CA ALA A 93 -11.16 3.39 5.61
C ALA A 93 -12.05 3.98 4.52
N SER A 94 -12.66 3.14 3.67
CA SER A 94 -13.55 3.53 2.57
C SER A 94 -14.79 2.63 2.54
N GLY A 95 -15.19 2.10 1.40
CA GLY A 95 -16.37 1.25 1.22
C GLY A 95 -16.26 -0.19 1.75
N GLY A 96 -15.12 -0.62 2.28
CA GLY A 96 -14.95 -1.94 2.89
C GLY A 96 -14.60 -3.08 1.92
N MET A 97 -14.05 -2.76 0.73
CA MET A 97 -13.76 -3.74 -0.31
C MET A 97 -12.73 -4.79 0.11
N PHE A 98 -11.64 -4.38 0.79
CA PHE A 98 -10.64 -5.32 1.27
C PHE A 98 -11.26 -6.50 2.03
N ARG A 99 -12.17 -6.20 2.98
CA ARG A 99 -12.72 -7.20 3.88
C ARG A 99 -13.56 -8.25 3.15
N VAL A 100 -14.35 -7.85 2.16
CA VAL A 100 -15.17 -8.78 1.37
C VAL A 100 -14.33 -9.85 0.68
N PHE A 101 -13.24 -9.43 0.02
CA PHE A 101 -12.32 -10.35 -0.65
C PHE A 101 -11.53 -11.21 0.35
N ALA A 102 -11.07 -10.61 1.44
CA ALA A 102 -10.32 -11.31 2.47
C ALA A 102 -11.16 -12.38 3.16
N ASP A 103 -12.42 -12.08 3.51
CA ASP A 103 -13.35 -13.06 4.10
C ASP A 103 -13.58 -14.25 3.18
N ARG A 104 -13.70 -14.02 1.87
CA ARG A 104 -13.86 -15.09 0.87
C ARG A 104 -12.65 -16.01 0.84
N ILE A 105 -11.44 -15.46 0.81
CA ILE A 105 -10.20 -16.25 0.80
C ILE A 105 -10.05 -17.08 2.09
N ILE A 106 -10.33 -16.49 3.26
CA ILE A 106 -10.30 -17.22 4.54
C ILE A 106 -11.35 -18.32 4.58
N ALA A 107 -12.57 -18.08 4.08
CA ALA A 107 -13.63 -19.09 4.02
C ALA A 107 -13.25 -20.32 3.16
N GLU A 108 -12.35 -20.14 2.21
CA GLU A 108 -11.79 -21.22 1.36
C GLU A 108 -10.52 -21.87 1.95
N GLY A 109 -10.17 -21.59 3.21
CA GLY A 109 -8.97 -22.12 3.86
C GLY A 109 -7.67 -21.42 3.40
N GLY A 110 -7.79 -20.28 2.73
CA GLY A 110 -6.67 -19.51 2.23
C GLY A 110 -5.98 -18.67 3.31
N VAL A 111 -5.05 -17.82 2.85
CA VAL A 111 -4.23 -16.93 3.69
C VAL A 111 -4.29 -15.53 3.12
N VAL A 112 -4.41 -14.53 3.98
CA VAL A 112 -4.46 -13.12 3.59
C VAL A 112 -3.26 -12.38 4.15
N PHE A 113 -2.52 -11.71 3.27
CA PHE A 113 -1.40 -10.83 3.63
C PHE A 113 -1.82 -9.37 3.53
N GLY A 114 -1.40 -8.56 4.50
CA GLY A 114 -1.69 -7.13 4.53
C GLY A 114 -0.80 -6.37 5.51
N ALA A 115 -0.94 -5.04 5.46
CA ALA A 115 -0.22 -4.14 6.35
C ALA A 115 -0.89 -4.05 7.72
N ALA A 116 -0.12 -4.25 8.79
CA ALA A 116 -0.56 -4.11 10.18
C ALA A 116 0.38 -3.18 10.95
N PHE A 117 -0.11 -2.58 12.04
CA PHE A 117 0.78 -1.95 13.01
C PHE A 117 1.46 -3.02 13.87
N ASP A 118 2.74 -2.84 14.13
CA ASP A 118 3.45 -3.58 15.15
C ASP A 118 3.17 -2.99 16.56
N LYS A 119 3.82 -3.56 17.58
CA LYS A 119 3.68 -3.12 18.97
C LYS A 119 4.11 -1.65 19.23
N ASP A 120 4.96 -1.10 18.37
CA ASP A 120 5.51 0.25 18.47
C ASP A 120 4.84 1.21 17.47
N PHE A 121 3.75 0.77 16.81
CA PHE A 121 3.02 1.51 15.79
C PHE A 121 3.84 1.90 14.55
N ALA A 122 4.93 1.18 14.26
CA ALA A 122 5.47 1.08 12.92
C ALA A 122 4.62 0.09 12.10
N VAL A 123 4.75 0.11 10.76
CA VAL A 123 3.94 -0.76 9.90
C VAL A 123 4.77 -1.92 9.37
N GLU A 124 4.18 -3.10 9.39
CA GLU A 124 4.75 -4.31 8.80
C GLU A 124 3.71 -5.06 7.95
N HIS A 125 4.17 -5.85 6.99
CA HIS A 125 3.35 -6.85 6.34
C HIS A 125 3.40 -8.15 7.12
N THR A 126 2.23 -8.67 7.40
CA THR A 126 2.04 -9.97 8.05
C THR A 126 0.85 -10.70 7.42
N TYR A 127 0.46 -11.85 7.97
CA TYR A 127 -0.64 -12.64 7.42
C TYR A 127 -1.67 -13.05 8.50
N ALA A 128 -2.85 -13.38 8.03
CA ALA A 128 -3.92 -13.93 8.83
C ALA A 128 -4.57 -15.16 8.12
N GLU A 129 -5.02 -16.10 8.94
CA GLU A 129 -5.68 -17.34 8.50
C GLU A 129 -7.09 -17.47 9.10
N THR A 130 -7.56 -16.43 9.80
CA THR A 130 -8.87 -16.40 10.43
C THR A 130 -9.57 -15.07 10.20
N LEU A 131 -10.91 -15.07 10.21
CA LEU A 131 -11.72 -13.85 10.08
C LEU A 131 -11.40 -12.82 11.17
N GLN A 132 -11.11 -13.26 12.39
CA GLN A 132 -10.71 -12.37 13.48
C GLN A 132 -9.34 -11.75 13.23
N GLY A 133 -8.39 -12.52 12.70
CA GLY A 133 -7.04 -12.06 12.35
C GLY A 133 -7.03 -10.95 11.30
N LEU A 134 -8.05 -10.87 10.43
CA LEU A 134 -8.16 -9.83 9.40
C LEU A 134 -8.35 -8.42 9.96
N THR A 135 -8.78 -8.29 11.21
CA THR A 135 -9.06 -6.98 11.83
C THR A 135 -7.84 -6.06 11.90
N VAL A 136 -6.64 -6.62 12.02
CA VAL A 136 -5.39 -5.86 12.09
C VAL A 136 -5.04 -5.16 10.76
N PHE A 137 -5.57 -5.67 9.63
CA PHE A 137 -5.34 -5.09 8.30
C PHE A 137 -6.32 -3.98 7.95
N MET A 138 -7.45 -3.88 8.68
CA MET A 138 -8.46 -2.86 8.40
C MET A 138 -7.92 -1.46 8.72
N GLY A 139 -8.42 -0.47 7.98
CA GLY A 139 -7.98 0.91 8.08
C GLY A 139 -6.67 1.20 7.34
N SER A 140 -6.53 2.44 6.87
CA SER A 140 -5.33 2.91 6.15
C SER A 140 -4.13 3.02 7.08
N LYS A 141 -2.94 2.76 6.52
CA LYS A 141 -1.64 2.96 7.16
C LYS A 141 -0.71 3.58 6.11
N TYR A 142 -0.40 4.85 6.26
CA TYR A 142 0.28 5.63 5.22
C TYR A 142 1.80 5.50 5.21
N LEU A 143 2.35 4.71 6.13
CA LEU A 143 3.78 4.52 6.33
C LEU A 143 4.36 3.44 5.43
N GLN A 144 5.68 3.50 5.21
CA GLN A 144 6.37 2.35 4.63
C GLN A 144 6.23 1.13 5.53
N SER A 145 5.66 0.04 5.01
CA SER A 145 5.61 -1.22 5.74
C SER A 145 6.89 -2.04 5.55
N ARG A 146 7.34 -2.65 6.63
CA ARG A 146 8.44 -3.62 6.59
C ARG A 146 7.92 -4.95 6.06
N MET A 147 8.53 -5.45 4.99
CA MET A 147 8.08 -6.68 4.33
C MET A 147 8.60 -7.96 5.01
N GLY A 148 9.72 -7.89 5.73
CA GLY A 148 10.32 -9.07 6.39
C GLY A 148 10.41 -10.27 5.44
N ASP A 149 9.95 -11.41 5.92
CA ASP A 149 9.92 -12.68 5.18
C ASP A 149 8.61 -12.92 4.38
N THR A 150 7.77 -11.88 4.23
CA THR A 150 6.45 -11.97 3.61
C THR A 150 6.46 -12.71 2.26
N PHE A 151 7.39 -12.39 1.37
CA PHE A 151 7.46 -13.03 0.04
C PHE A 151 7.85 -14.51 0.11
N ILE A 152 8.67 -14.88 1.09
CA ILE A 152 9.06 -16.27 1.34
C ILE A 152 7.85 -17.06 1.83
N LEU A 153 7.08 -16.49 2.76
CA LEU A 153 5.86 -17.10 3.31
C LEU A 153 4.76 -17.24 2.24
N VAL A 154 4.54 -16.21 1.42
CA VAL A 154 3.61 -16.29 0.26
C VAL A 154 3.99 -17.48 -0.62
N LYS A 155 5.26 -17.60 -0.99
CA LYS A 155 5.75 -18.71 -1.82
C LYS A 155 5.55 -20.06 -1.16
N GLN A 156 5.69 -20.14 0.15
CA GLN A 156 5.47 -21.37 0.91
C GLN A 156 3.99 -21.79 0.86
N PHE A 157 3.06 -20.89 1.20
CA PHE A 157 1.63 -21.19 1.17
C PHE A 157 1.13 -21.56 -0.23
N LEU A 158 1.63 -20.91 -1.29
CA LEU A 158 1.31 -21.30 -2.66
C LEU A 158 1.81 -22.71 -2.99
N LYS A 159 3.01 -23.10 -2.54
CA LYS A 159 3.53 -24.47 -2.71
C LYS A 159 2.71 -25.52 -1.96
N GLU A 160 2.08 -25.13 -0.86
CA GLU A 160 1.14 -25.98 -0.10
C GLU A 160 -0.23 -26.08 -0.79
N GLY A 161 -0.40 -25.44 -1.97
CA GLY A 161 -1.65 -25.43 -2.73
C GLY A 161 -2.73 -24.52 -2.15
N ARG A 162 -2.39 -23.65 -1.21
CA ARG A 162 -3.33 -22.74 -0.56
C ARG A 162 -3.59 -21.51 -1.41
N LYS A 163 -4.81 -20.99 -1.38
CA LYS A 163 -5.13 -19.67 -1.91
C LYS A 163 -4.48 -18.58 -1.06
N VAL A 164 -3.87 -17.61 -1.72
CA VAL A 164 -3.23 -16.47 -1.07
C VAL A 164 -3.80 -15.18 -1.64
N LEU A 165 -4.32 -14.33 -0.76
CA LEU A 165 -4.61 -12.94 -1.09
C LEU A 165 -3.47 -12.07 -0.56
N PHE A 166 -2.76 -11.42 -1.46
CA PHE A 166 -1.74 -10.43 -1.11
C PHE A 166 -2.28 -9.01 -1.36
N THR A 167 -2.34 -8.19 -0.31
CA THR A 167 -2.74 -6.79 -0.43
C THR A 167 -1.58 -5.87 -0.12
N GLY A 168 -1.39 -4.82 -0.93
CA GLY A 168 -0.29 -3.89 -0.75
C GLY A 168 -0.29 -2.78 -1.79
N CYS A 169 0.80 -2.00 -1.85
CA CYS A 169 0.99 -1.03 -2.91
C CYS A 169 1.47 -1.71 -4.20
N GLY A 170 1.21 -1.13 -5.36
CA GLY A 170 1.62 -1.69 -6.66
C GLY A 170 3.11 -2.05 -6.74
N CYS A 171 3.99 -1.24 -6.11
CA CYS A 171 5.44 -1.54 -6.04
C CYS A 171 5.77 -2.81 -5.22
N GLN A 172 4.97 -3.13 -4.20
CA GLN A 172 5.14 -4.34 -3.39
C GLN A 172 4.67 -5.57 -4.15
N ILE A 173 3.52 -5.48 -4.84
CA ILE A 173 3.00 -6.54 -5.71
C ILE A 173 3.96 -6.80 -6.87
N ALA A 174 4.50 -5.76 -7.49
CA ALA A 174 5.53 -5.89 -8.52
C ALA A 174 6.76 -6.66 -8.02
N GLY A 175 7.23 -6.33 -6.82
CA GLY A 175 8.32 -7.05 -6.17
C GLY A 175 7.99 -8.52 -5.89
N LEU A 176 6.79 -8.81 -5.41
CA LEU A 176 6.32 -10.18 -5.17
C LEU A 176 6.25 -11.00 -6.46
N LYS A 177 5.59 -10.49 -7.52
CA LYS A 177 5.47 -11.18 -8.81
C LYS A 177 6.84 -11.45 -9.45
N ARG A 178 7.77 -10.50 -9.35
CA ARG A 178 9.17 -10.71 -9.79
C ARG A 178 9.90 -11.79 -8.99
N TYR A 179 9.64 -11.86 -7.67
CA TYR A 179 10.23 -12.90 -6.82
C TYR A 179 9.67 -14.29 -7.13
N LEU A 180 8.37 -14.42 -7.35
CA LEU A 180 7.72 -15.70 -7.65
C LEU A 180 8.04 -16.19 -9.07
N LYS A 181 8.17 -15.28 -10.05
CA LYS A 181 8.45 -15.54 -11.47
C LYS A 181 7.37 -16.35 -12.22
N SER A 182 6.25 -16.60 -11.63
CA SER A 182 5.12 -17.30 -12.20
C SER A 182 3.83 -16.61 -11.78
N ASP A 183 2.84 -16.59 -12.65
CA ASP A 183 1.47 -16.23 -12.29
C ASP A 183 0.78 -17.50 -11.76
N ASP A 184 0.71 -17.60 -10.44
CA ASP A 184 0.09 -18.74 -9.76
C ASP A 184 -1.42 -18.52 -9.70
N ALA A 185 -2.21 -19.52 -10.11
CA ALA A 185 -3.67 -19.44 -10.10
C ALA A 185 -4.26 -19.23 -8.69
N ASN A 186 -3.55 -19.65 -7.65
CA ASN A 186 -3.95 -19.45 -6.27
C ASN A 186 -3.49 -18.11 -5.67
N LEU A 187 -2.73 -17.29 -6.41
CA LEU A 187 -2.33 -15.97 -5.96
C LEU A 187 -3.27 -14.89 -6.47
N PHE A 188 -3.94 -14.21 -5.57
CA PHE A 188 -4.74 -13.01 -5.84
C PHE A 188 -4.02 -11.78 -5.29
N CYS A 189 -3.90 -10.74 -6.10
CA CYS A 189 -3.23 -9.51 -5.72
C CYS A 189 -4.19 -8.32 -5.78
N ILE A 190 -4.36 -7.61 -4.66
CA ILE A 190 -5.14 -6.38 -4.60
C ILE A 190 -4.22 -5.22 -4.24
N ASP A 191 -4.10 -4.23 -5.12
CA ASP A 191 -3.37 -3.02 -4.78
C ASP A 191 -4.30 -1.85 -4.42
N LEU A 192 -3.67 -0.80 -3.93
CA LEU A 192 -4.33 0.42 -3.52
C LEU A 192 -4.04 1.54 -4.51
N ILE A 193 -5.00 2.46 -4.70
CA ILE A 193 -4.68 3.78 -5.24
C ILE A 193 -3.83 4.48 -4.17
N CYS A 194 -2.54 4.61 -4.46
CA CYS A 194 -1.53 4.96 -3.46
C CYS A 194 -0.99 6.37 -3.71
N HIS A 195 -1.17 7.26 -2.75
CA HIS A 195 -0.60 8.61 -2.79
C HIS A 195 0.94 8.58 -2.71
N GLY A 196 1.47 7.81 -1.79
CA GLY A 196 2.88 7.64 -1.48
C GLY A 196 3.07 7.08 -0.08
N SER A 197 4.28 6.73 0.26
CA SER A 197 4.62 6.14 1.56
C SER A 197 5.41 7.14 2.40
N ASP A 198 4.93 7.40 3.61
CA ASP A 198 5.55 8.33 4.55
C ASP A 198 6.81 7.79 5.19
N SER A 199 7.61 8.74 5.70
CA SER A 199 8.75 8.48 6.56
C SER A 199 8.32 7.84 7.88
N PRO A 200 8.78 6.60 8.19
CA PRO A 200 8.49 5.96 9.47
C PRO A 200 9.04 6.75 10.67
N LYS A 201 10.18 7.42 10.51
CA LYS A 201 10.81 8.21 11.58
C LYS A 201 10.00 9.46 11.91
N ILE A 202 9.48 10.17 10.90
CA ILE A 202 8.66 11.36 11.11
C ILE A 202 7.37 10.97 11.82
N TRP A 203 6.75 9.87 11.43
CA TRP A 203 5.56 9.35 12.10
C TRP A 203 5.81 9.04 13.57
N LEU A 204 6.84 8.28 13.89
CA LEU A 204 7.14 7.91 15.27
C LEU A 204 7.49 9.14 16.13
N ASN A 205 8.22 10.11 15.56
CA ASN A 205 8.49 11.37 16.23
C ASN A 205 7.21 12.17 16.49
N TYR A 206 6.29 12.19 15.53
CA TYR A 206 4.98 12.84 15.69
C TYR A 206 4.18 12.17 16.81
N LEU A 207 4.08 10.84 16.84
CA LEU A 207 3.44 10.11 17.94
C LEU A 207 4.07 10.42 19.30
N HIS A 208 5.40 10.42 19.37
CA HIS A 208 6.12 10.73 20.61
C HIS A 208 5.90 12.17 21.06
N SER A 209 5.78 13.11 20.15
CA SER A 209 5.48 14.51 20.48
C SER A 209 4.07 14.69 21.04
N LEU A 210 3.10 13.91 20.56
CA LEU A 210 1.73 13.95 21.08
C LEU A 210 1.59 13.25 22.43
N PHE A 211 2.34 12.17 22.64
CA PHE A 211 2.20 11.27 23.79
C PHE A 211 3.55 10.96 24.47
N PRO A 212 4.29 11.99 24.97
CA PRO A 212 5.65 11.78 25.49
C PRO A 212 5.70 10.88 26.75
N ASN A 213 4.60 10.79 27.49
CA ASN A 213 4.50 10.04 28.75
C ASN A 213 3.33 9.05 28.78
N GLU A 214 2.85 8.67 27.60
CA GLU A 214 1.72 7.75 27.47
C GLU A 214 2.03 6.65 26.46
N SER A 215 1.46 5.46 26.68
CA SER A 215 1.50 4.39 25.67
C SER A 215 0.30 4.52 24.75
N VAL A 216 0.54 4.57 23.45
CA VAL A 216 -0.50 4.48 22.43
C VAL A 216 -1.10 3.07 22.43
N LYS A 217 -2.41 2.97 22.26
CA LYS A 217 -3.18 1.71 22.25
C LYS A 217 -3.80 1.39 20.90
N LYS A 218 -4.27 2.42 20.20
CA LYS A 218 -4.95 2.25 18.91
C LYS A 218 -4.80 3.52 18.07
N ILE A 219 -4.64 3.34 16.77
CA ILE A 219 -4.60 4.41 15.78
C ILE A 219 -5.61 4.10 14.69
N ASN A 220 -6.38 5.12 14.31
CA ASN A 220 -7.22 5.11 13.13
C ASN A 220 -6.92 6.38 12.32
N PHE A 221 -6.29 6.23 11.15
CA PHE A 221 -5.98 7.36 10.29
C PHE A 221 -7.20 7.92 9.55
N ARG A 222 -8.24 7.12 9.39
CA ARG A 222 -9.45 7.45 8.63
C ARG A 222 -10.70 7.13 9.46
N ASP A 223 -10.79 7.75 10.64
CA ASP A 223 -11.95 7.59 11.52
C ASP A 223 -13.15 8.36 10.97
N LYS A 224 -14.25 7.65 10.76
CA LYS A 224 -15.49 8.19 10.18
C LYS A 224 -16.40 8.86 11.23
N ILE A 225 -15.91 9.16 12.41
CA ILE A 225 -16.70 9.84 13.47
C ILE A 225 -17.30 11.18 12.98
N THR A 226 -16.65 11.79 11.97
CA THR A 226 -17.12 13.04 11.35
C THR A 226 -17.52 12.84 9.86
N GLY A 227 -17.79 11.60 9.46
CA GLY A 227 -18.08 11.19 8.08
C GLY A 227 -16.84 10.75 7.30
N GLN A 228 -17.06 10.09 6.15
CA GLN A 228 -15.99 9.61 5.28
C GLN A 228 -15.14 10.74 4.69
N TYR A 229 -15.80 11.80 4.19
CA TYR A 229 -15.15 12.89 3.46
C TYR A 229 -14.61 14.01 4.37
N ASN A 230 -14.90 13.93 5.66
CA ASN A 230 -14.34 14.78 6.69
C ASN A 230 -13.69 13.94 7.79
N SER A 231 -13.11 12.81 7.41
CA SER A 231 -12.52 11.86 8.36
C SER A 231 -11.50 12.51 9.29
N SER A 232 -11.32 11.86 10.41
CA SER A 232 -10.41 12.31 11.47
C SER A 232 -9.30 11.29 11.68
N ILE A 233 -8.13 11.75 12.09
CA ILE A 233 -7.15 10.88 12.72
C ILE A 233 -7.51 10.76 14.20
N THR A 234 -7.70 9.53 14.67
CA THR A 234 -7.99 9.23 16.07
C THR A 234 -6.89 8.34 16.64
N ILE A 235 -6.30 8.77 17.75
CA ILE A 235 -5.26 8.04 18.47
C ILE A 235 -5.68 7.87 19.92
N ASN A 236 -5.89 6.64 20.36
CA ASN A 236 -6.19 6.31 21.73
C ASN A 236 -4.88 5.98 22.48
N ALA A 237 -4.56 6.76 23.49
CA ALA A 237 -3.46 6.50 24.40
C ALA A 237 -3.95 5.99 25.76
N SER A 238 -3.03 5.69 26.66
CA SER A 238 -3.36 5.08 27.97
C SER A 238 -4.22 5.97 28.88
N LYS A 239 -4.12 7.30 28.75
CA LYS A 239 -4.81 8.27 29.60
C LYS A 239 -5.61 9.30 28.80
N SER A 240 -5.36 9.42 27.50
CA SER A 240 -5.97 10.44 26.66
C SER A 240 -6.38 9.90 25.28
N VAL A 241 -7.21 10.67 24.59
CA VAL A 241 -7.61 10.42 23.21
C VAL A 241 -7.33 11.68 22.41
N PHE A 242 -6.55 11.54 21.35
CA PHE A 242 -6.36 12.58 20.34
C PHE A 242 -7.33 12.31 19.18
N CYS A 243 -8.09 13.31 18.77
CA CYS A 243 -8.97 13.25 17.61
C CYS A 243 -8.95 14.59 16.90
N GLU A 244 -8.53 14.59 15.64
CA GLU A 244 -8.46 15.80 14.83
C GLU A 244 -8.85 15.49 13.38
N LYS A 245 -9.60 16.40 12.75
CA LYS A 245 -9.95 16.27 11.34
C LYS A 245 -8.67 16.28 10.48
N GLU A 246 -8.59 15.38 9.51
CA GLU A 246 -7.44 15.27 8.60
C GLU A 246 -7.01 16.61 7.99
N ARG A 247 -7.97 17.40 7.53
CA ARG A 247 -7.73 18.71 6.92
C ARG A 247 -7.07 19.74 7.87
N ASN A 248 -7.15 19.56 9.18
CA ASN A 248 -6.56 20.44 10.18
C ASN A 248 -5.25 19.86 10.72
N ASN A 249 -5.09 18.53 10.64
CA ASN A 249 -3.96 17.82 11.20
C ASN A 249 -2.68 18.11 10.41
N ILE A 250 -1.67 18.62 11.13
CA ILE A 250 -0.40 19.04 10.51
C ILE A 250 0.34 17.87 9.85
N TYR A 251 0.36 16.69 10.46
CA TYR A 251 1.00 15.50 9.91
C TYR A 251 0.32 15.09 8.61
N PHE A 252 -1.01 14.98 8.62
CA PHE A 252 -1.79 14.55 7.46
C PHE A 252 -1.69 15.52 6.28
N ARG A 253 -1.76 16.82 6.56
CA ARG A 253 -1.56 17.87 5.54
C ARG A 253 -0.16 17.80 4.93
N SER A 254 0.86 17.62 5.76
CA SER A 254 2.24 17.51 5.29
C SER A 254 2.42 16.30 4.38
N TRP A 255 1.78 15.17 4.71
CA TRP A 255 1.71 14.01 3.83
C TRP A 255 1.01 14.31 2.51
N GLN A 256 -0.16 14.96 2.52
CA GLN A 256 -0.89 15.34 1.31
C GLN A 256 -0.06 16.24 0.38
N TYR A 257 0.79 17.11 0.95
CA TYR A 257 1.71 17.93 0.18
C TYR A 257 3.02 17.22 -0.22
N GLY A 258 3.18 15.95 0.10
CA GLY A 258 4.34 15.16 -0.28
C GLY A 258 5.64 15.53 0.42
N LEU A 259 5.59 16.22 1.60
CA LEU A 259 6.78 16.79 2.23
C LEU A 259 7.78 15.77 2.76
N PHE A 260 7.34 14.54 3.04
CA PHE A 260 8.18 13.47 3.60
C PHE A 260 7.84 12.09 3.03
N LEU A 261 7.44 12.07 1.76
CA LEU A 261 7.24 10.82 1.04
C LEU A 261 8.58 10.16 0.68
N ARG A 262 8.54 8.84 0.53
CA ARG A 262 9.69 8.10 0.02
C ARG A 262 10.12 8.60 -1.36
N PRO A 263 11.41 8.84 -1.62
CA PRO A 263 11.89 9.38 -2.89
C PRO A 263 11.41 8.64 -4.14
N SER A 264 11.19 7.34 -4.08
CA SER A 264 10.67 6.56 -5.21
C SER A 264 9.19 6.81 -5.52
N CYS A 265 8.44 7.43 -4.61
CA CYS A 265 7.03 7.76 -4.85
C CYS A 265 6.86 8.93 -5.81
N GLU A 266 7.87 9.82 -5.92
CA GLU A 266 7.87 10.94 -6.87
C GLU A 266 7.85 10.48 -8.34
N VAL A 267 8.52 9.37 -8.64
CA VAL A 267 8.68 8.82 -9.99
C VAL A 267 8.18 7.37 -10.06
N CYS A 268 7.07 7.08 -9.39
CA CYS A 268 6.57 5.73 -9.22
C CYS A 268 6.14 5.12 -10.58
N PRO A 269 6.81 4.07 -11.06
CA PRO A 269 6.47 3.45 -12.34
C PRO A 269 5.25 2.52 -12.25
N PHE A 270 4.66 2.37 -11.05
CA PHE A 270 3.51 1.50 -10.79
C PHE A 270 2.19 2.26 -10.71
N LYS A 271 2.20 3.59 -10.86
CA LYS A 271 1.03 4.44 -11.04
C LYS A 271 0.75 4.57 -12.54
N LYS A 272 -0.06 3.69 -13.06
CA LYS A 272 -0.39 3.61 -14.49
C LYS A 272 -1.65 2.77 -14.66
N GLU A 273 -2.27 2.81 -15.82
CA GLU A 273 -3.45 2.02 -16.15
C GLU A 273 -3.17 0.52 -16.07
N ASN A 274 -2.08 0.07 -16.70
CA ASN A 274 -1.64 -1.33 -16.69
C ASN A 274 -1.08 -1.73 -15.33
N ARG A 275 -1.97 -2.14 -14.43
CA ARG A 275 -1.61 -2.59 -13.10
C ARG A 275 -1.08 -4.02 -13.10
N VAL A 276 -0.20 -4.30 -12.16
CA VAL A 276 0.31 -5.66 -11.94
C VAL A 276 -0.57 -6.48 -10.99
N SER A 277 -1.57 -5.86 -10.38
CA SER A 277 -2.56 -6.47 -9.49
C SER A 277 -3.74 -7.05 -10.29
N ASP A 278 -4.55 -7.87 -9.62
CA ASP A 278 -5.79 -8.39 -10.19
C ASP A 278 -6.94 -7.41 -9.99
N ILE A 279 -6.91 -6.68 -8.88
CA ILE A 279 -7.88 -5.63 -8.53
C ILE A 279 -7.14 -4.45 -7.91
N THR A 280 -7.55 -3.23 -8.23
CA THR A 280 -7.17 -2.00 -7.53
C THR A 280 -8.35 -1.46 -6.72
N ILE A 281 -8.11 -1.03 -5.49
CA ILE A 281 -9.12 -0.37 -4.66
C ILE A 281 -8.63 0.98 -4.14
N GLY A 282 -9.56 1.93 -3.98
CA GLY A 282 -9.28 3.25 -3.43
C GLY A 282 -10.55 3.96 -3.00
N ASP A 283 -10.43 5.20 -2.54
CA ASP A 283 -11.60 6.05 -2.28
C ASP A 283 -12.24 6.48 -3.60
N CYS A 284 -13.57 6.48 -3.67
CA CYS A 284 -14.31 7.02 -4.80
C CYS A 284 -14.43 8.55 -4.64
N TRP A 285 -13.35 9.28 -4.91
CA TRP A 285 -13.41 10.73 -5.00
C TRP A 285 -14.26 11.13 -6.21
N GLY A 286 -14.98 12.23 -6.12
CA GLY A 286 -15.94 12.62 -7.20
C GLY A 286 -17.29 11.89 -7.13
N PHE A 287 -17.57 11.15 -6.06
CA PHE A 287 -18.81 10.38 -5.83
C PHE A 287 -20.09 11.13 -6.21
N LYS A 288 -20.17 12.47 -5.98
CA LYS A 288 -21.32 13.31 -6.34
C LYS A 288 -21.61 13.35 -7.85
N LYS A 289 -20.62 13.04 -8.67
CA LYS A 289 -20.74 12.97 -10.13
C LYS A 289 -20.84 11.53 -10.61
N ILE A 290 -20.03 10.65 -10.03
CA ILE A 290 -19.90 9.25 -10.45
C ILE A 290 -21.12 8.42 -10.01
N ALA A 291 -21.48 8.49 -8.73
CA ALA A 291 -22.54 7.67 -8.14
C ALA A 291 -23.28 8.43 -7.02
N PRO A 292 -23.98 9.54 -7.33
CA PRO A 292 -24.65 10.37 -6.33
C PRO A 292 -25.69 9.60 -5.52
N GLU A 293 -26.35 8.62 -6.11
CA GLU A 293 -27.34 7.76 -5.48
C GLU A 293 -26.76 6.80 -4.43
N MET A 294 -25.45 6.56 -4.47
CA MET A 294 -24.73 5.68 -3.52
C MET A 294 -24.08 6.48 -2.38
N TYR A 295 -24.18 7.80 -2.41
CA TYR A 295 -23.55 8.66 -1.41
C TYR A 295 -24.38 8.77 -0.13
N ASP A 296 -23.79 8.35 0.98
CA ASP A 296 -24.38 8.44 2.32
C ASP A 296 -23.36 8.81 3.41
N ASP A 297 -22.16 9.26 3.00
CA ASP A 297 -21.01 9.64 3.84
C ASP A 297 -20.47 8.50 4.76
N LYS A 298 -20.86 7.25 4.49
CA LYS A 298 -20.37 6.06 5.24
C LYS A 298 -19.16 5.39 4.58
N GLY A 299 -18.79 5.80 3.38
CA GLY A 299 -17.68 5.28 2.59
C GLY A 299 -18.09 4.62 1.29
N LEU A 300 -17.48 5.07 0.20
CA LEU A 300 -17.63 4.54 -1.15
C LEU A 300 -16.23 4.35 -1.75
N SER A 301 -15.98 3.18 -2.31
CA SER A 301 -14.71 2.84 -2.96
C SER A 301 -14.82 2.88 -4.47
N SER A 302 -13.75 3.34 -5.14
CA SER A 302 -13.47 2.95 -6.51
C SER A 302 -12.80 1.58 -6.49
N MET A 303 -13.22 0.69 -7.37
CA MET A 303 -12.65 -0.63 -7.57
C MET A 303 -12.46 -0.88 -9.05
N ILE A 304 -11.27 -1.26 -9.45
CA ILE A 304 -10.91 -1.55 -10.85
C ILE A 304 -10.44 -3.01 -10.93
N VAL A 305 -11.05 -3.79 -11.81
CA VAL A 305 -10.71 -5.19 -12.06
C VAL A 305 -9.84 -5.27 -13.31
N HIS A 306 -8.62 -5.83 -13.18
CA HIS A 306 -7.60 -5.84 -14.23
C HIS A 306 -7.34 -7.22 -14.84
N SER A 307 -7.92 -8.29 -14.29
CA SER A 307 -7.66 -9.65 -14.77
C SER A 307 -8.89 -10.54 -14.64
N GLU A 308 -8.93 -11.63 -15.40
CA GLU A 308 -9.96 -12.66 -15.28
C GLU A 308 -9.98 -13.29 -13.87
N LYS A 309 -8.83 -13.41 -13.23
CA LYS A 309 -8.71 -13.84 -11.84
C LYS A 309 -9.41 -12.87 -10.89
N GLY A 310 -9.15 -11.56 -11.08
CA GLY A 310 -9.81 -10.50 -10.34
C GLY A 310 -11.32 -10.49 -10.57
N LYS A 311 -11.77 -10.71 -11.82
CA LYS A 311 -13.18 -10.81 -12.18
C LYS A 311 -13.85 -12.01 -11.49
N SER A 312 -13.21 -13.17 -11.50
CA SER A 312 -13.71 -14.35 -10.82
C SER A 312 -13.84 -14.13 -9.29
N LEU A 313 -12.87 -13.45 -8.69
CA LEU A 313 -12.92 -13.12 -7.27
C LEU A 313 -14.04 -12.12 -6.96
N PHE A 314 -14.25 -11.12 -7.81
CA PHE A 314 -15.37 -10.16 -7.70
C PHE A 314 -16.71 -10.88 -7.81
N ASP A 315 -16.91 -11.72 -8.83
CA ASP A 315 -18.17 -12.43 -9.06
C ASP A 315 -18.54 -13.34 -7.87
N ALA A 316 -17.53 -13.93 -7.23
CA ALA A 316 -17.74 -14.78 -6.04
C ALA A 316 -18.29 -14.01 -4.83
N VAL A 317 -18.12 -12.68 -4.76
CA VAL A 317 -18.53 -11.85 -3.62
C VAL A 317 -19.54 -10.76 -3.97
N VAL A 318 -19.94 -10.63 -5.22
CA VAL A 318 -20.79 -9.56 -5.73
C VAL A 318 -22.12 -9.41 -4.96
N HIS A 319 -22.67 -10.51 -4.45
CA HIS A 319 -23.89 -10.52 -3.64
C HIS A 319 -23.76 -9.78 -2.29
N GLN A 320 -22.54 -9.60 -1.79
CA GLN A 320 -22.23 -8.86 -0.56
C GLN A 320 -22.02 -7.36 -0.81
N LEU A 321 -22.02 -6.93 -2.08
CA LEU A 321 -21.70 -5.57 -2.49
C LEU A 321 -22.94 -4.82 -2.98
N SER A 322 -23.00 -3.53 -2.67
CA SER A 322 -23.74 -2.55 -3.48
C SER A 322 -22.73 -1.90 -4.42
N PHE A 323 -23.01 -1.89 -5.71
CA PHE A 323 -22.08 -1.38 -6.71
C PHE A 323 -22.80 -0.77 -7.91
N LYS A 324 -22.07 0.07 -8.62
CA LYS A 324 -22.44 0.66 -9.91
C LYS A 324 -21.20 0.62 -10.80
N GLU A 325 -21.36 0.18 -12.04
CA GLU A 325 -20.30 0.29 -13.04
C GLU A 325 -20.04 1.75 -13.40
N THR A 326 -18.78 2.12 -13.55
CA THR A 326 -18.31 3.48 -13.80
C THR A 326 -17.22 3.47 -14.86
N LEU A 327 -16.76 4.65 -15.27
CA LEU A 327 -15.73 4.78 -16.28
C LEU A 327 -14.34 4.89 -15.62
N ILE A 328 -13.30 4.40 -16.29
CA ILE A 328 -11.92 4.54 -15.82
C ILE A 328 -11.50 6.01 -15.79
N GLU A 329 -11.97 6.79 -16.76
CA GLU A 329 -11.73 8.23 -16.88
C GLU A 329 -12.24 9.01 -15.65
N ASP A 330 -13.32 8.55 -15.05
CA ASP A 330 -13.83 9.13 -13.79
C ASP A 330 -12.85 8.87 -12.63
N VAL A 331 -12.28 7.67 -12.56
CA VAL A 331 -11.27 7.36 -11.54
C VAL A 331 -10.03 8.23 -11.75
N GLU A 332 -9.54 8.36 -12.97
CA GLU A 332 -8.37 9.17 -13.31
C GLU A 332 -8.57 10.65 -13.01
N LEU A 333 -9.77 11.17 -13.31
CA LEU A 333 -10.12 12.57 -13.10
C LEU A 333 -10.21 12.92 -11.62
N TYR A 334 -10.89 12.09 -10.83
CA TYR A 334 -11.22 12.41 -9.43
C TYR A 334 -10.25 11.80 -8.42
N ASN A 335 -9.47 10.78 -8.82
CA ASN A 335 -8.42 10.18 -8.00
C ASN A 335 -7.10 10.08 -8.79
N PRO A 336 -6.45 11.22 -9.08
CA PRO A 336 -5.28 11.27 -9.96
C PRO A 336 -4.09 10.44 -9.45
N ASP A 337 -4.07 10.04 -8.18
CA ASP A 337 -3.07 9.11 -7.64
C ASP A 337 -3.11 7.73 -8.28
N TYR A 338 -4.17 7.43 -9.03
CA TYR A 338 -4.25 6.21 -9.83
C TYR A 338 -3.16 6.15 -10.91
N ILE A 339 -2.94 7.26 -11.62
CA ILE A 339 -2.00 7.34 -12.76
C ILE A 339 -0.86 8.35 -12.57
N ARG A 340 -0.93 9.24 -11.59
CA ARG A 340 0.04 10.33 -11.41
C ARG A 340 0.81 10.19 -10.10
N SER A 341 2.12 10.38 -10.18
CA SER A 341 2.97 10.55 -9.01
C SER A 341 2.87 11.96 -8.46
N GLN A 342 2.99 12.11 -7.14
CA GLN A 342 3.03 13.43 -6.50
C GLN A 342 4.44 14.02 -6.66
N PRO A 343 4.59 15.23 -7.20
CA PRO A 343 5.87 15.89 -7.21
C PRO A 343 6.30 16.21 -5.78
N PHE A 344 7.58 15.98 -5.47
CA PHE A 344 8.13 16.46 -4.20
C PHE A 344 8.10 17.98 -4.17
N VAL A 345 7.49 18.54 -3.16
CA VAL A 345 7.73 19.92 -2.78
C VAL A 345 9.02 19.91 -1.95
N TYR A 346 10.16 20.08 -2.61
CA TYR A 346 11.42 20.33 -1.91
C TYR A 346 11.30 21.64 -1.14
N LEU A 347 10.86 21.57 0.10
CA LEU A 347 11.21 22.60 1.06
C LEU A 347 12.71 22.44 1.30
N SER A 348 13.50 23.20 0.55
CA SER A 348 14.92 23.30 0.84
C SER A 348 15.05 23.68 2.32
N LEU A 349 15.72 22.84 3.11
CA LEU A 349 16.03 23.13 4.51
C LEU A 349 16.75 24.48 4.67
N ILE A 350 17.37 24.99 3.59
CA ILE A 350 17.98 26.32 3.50
C ILE A 350 16.91 27.42 3.66
N HIS A 351 15.70 27.26 3.15
CA HIS A 351 14.62 28.25 3.31
C HIS A 351 13.95 28.22 4.69
N ILE A 352 14.15 27.15 5.46
CA ILE A 352 13.66 27.05 6.85
C ILE A 352 14.68 27.65 7.83
N SER A 353 15.97 27.69 7.48
CA SER A 353 17.06 28.15 8.35
C SER A 353 17.42 29.63 8.19
N GLU A 354 16.91 30.32 7.17
CA GLU A 354 17.06 31.80 7.05
C GLU A 354 15.79 32.49 7.53
N PRO A 355 15.77 33.07 8.76
CA PRO A 355 14.75 34.04 9.09
C PRO A 355 14.91 35.20 8.13
N THR A 356 13.89 35.47 7.32
CA THR A 356 13.80 36.71 6.56
C THR A 356 14.02 37.87 7.54
N ARG A 357 15.20 38.47 7.50
CA ARG A 357 15.42 39.73 8.20
C ARG A 357 14.52 40.79 7.55
N PRO A 358 13.83 41.62 8.35
CA PRO A 358 13.02 42.71 7.84
C PRO A 358 13.86 43.74 7.09
#